data_ebce7ec8240b63a9d1989422fdde24c7
#
_entry.id   ebce7ec8240b63a9d1989422fdde24c7
#
_cell.length_a   1.000
_cell.length_b   1.000
_cell.length_c   1.000
_cell.angle_alpha   90.00
_cell.angle_beta   90.00
_cell.angle_gamma   90.00
#
_symmetry.space_group_name_H-M   'P 1'
#
loop_
_entity.id
_entity.type
_entity.pdbx_description
1 polymer ?
#
loop_
_entity_poly.entity_id
_entity_poly.type
_entity_poly.pdbx_seq_one_letter_code
_entity_poly.pdbx_strand_id
1 'polypeptide(L)'
;HATVEKELLDFQNQAMRTLGFAYKLVDSASEGEIEAIAQEDFIFLGIAAISDPVRPDVPAAVAKCLNAGIDVKIVTGDTPATAREIGRQIGIWKSEDSEEQIITGVDFEKLPDEEAAKRVLKLKIMCRARPTDKQRLVELLKQSGAVVAVTGDGTNDAPALNHADVGLSMGSGTSVAKEASDITLLDDSFNSIATAVMWGRSLYHNIQRFILFQLTINLSALLIVLIGSMFGRELPLTVTQMLWVNMIIDTFAAAALASLPPNPKVMNEMPRKSTDFIISPKMRNYILGIGLSFTVLLLGLMESCPDTICLYFSQLL
;
A
#
# COMPACT_ATOMS: atom_id res chain seq x y z
N HIS A 1 14.65 -33.03 -33.40
CA HIS A 1 14.42 -31.59 -33.34
C HIS A 1 13.02 -31.27 -32.78
N ALA A 2 11.93 -31.75 -33.40
CA ALA A 2 10.55 -31.40 -32.98
C ALA A 2 10.22 -31.70 -31.48
N THR A 3 10.79 -32.78 -30.92
CA THR A 3 10.59 -33.15 -29.53
C THR A 3 11.29 -32.14 -28.59
N VAL A 4 12.51 -31.74 -28.93
CA VAL A 4 13.29 -30.78 -28.15
C VAL A 4 12.67 -29.39 -28.20
N GLU A 5 12.17 -28.97 -29.37
CA GLU A 5 11.45 -27.68 -29.49
C GLU A 5 10.17 -27.65 -28.69
N LYS A 6 9.43 -28.75 -28.63
CA LYS A 6 8.22 -28.87 -27.82
C LYS A 6 8.53 -28.76 -26.33
N GLU A 7 9.53 -29.50 -25.84
CA GLU A 7 9.97 -29.42 -24.45
C GLU A 7 10.50 -28.04 -24.09
N LEU A 8 11.25 -27.38 -25.00
CA LEU A 8 11.72 -26.01 -24.80
C LEU A 8 10.54 -25.04 -24.62
N LEU A 9 9.52 -25.13 -25.48
CA LEU A 9 8.32 -24.32 -25.40
C LEU A 9 7.53 -24.60 -24.09
N ASP A 10 7.45 -25.86 -23.68
CA ASP A 10 6.78 -26.24 -22.44
C ASP A 10 7.50 -25.65 -21.22
N PHE A 11 8.83 -25.67 -21.18
CA PHE A 11 9.60 -25.03 -20.11
C PHE A 11 9.48 -23.51 -20.12
N GLN A 12 9.49 -22.89 -21.30
CA GLN A 12 9.31 -21.45 -21.43
C GLN A 12 7.90 -21.00 -21.02
N ASN A 13 6.88 -21.79 -21.33
CA ASN A 13 5.50 -21.54 -20.89
C ASN A 13 5.32 -21.67 -19.36
N GLN A 14 6.20 -22.43 -18.69
CA GLN A 14 6.27 -22.56 -17.24
C GLN A 14 7.16 -21.50 -16.58
N ALA A 15 7.52 -20.43 -17.30
CA ALA A 15 8.38 -19.34 -16.84
C ALA A 15 9.83 -19.75 -16.49
N MET A 16 10.29 -20.88 -17.02
CA MET A 16 11.65 -21.36 -16.80
C MET A 16 12.63 -20.73 -17.77
N ARG A 17 13.80 -20.32 -17.31
CA ARG A 17 14.94 -20.02 -18.16
C ARG A 17 15.55 -21.31 -18.66
N THR A 18 15.84 -21.38 -19.96
CA THR A 18 16.39 -22.59 -20.58
C THR A 18 17.80 -22.34 -21.09
N LEU A 19 18.70 -23.27 -20.79
CA LEU A 19 20.06 -23.32 -21.31
C LEU A 19 20.27 -24.63 -22.06
N GLY A 20 20.65 -24.53 -23.33
CA GLY A 20 21.06 -25.68 -24.12
C GLY A 20 22.55 -25.97 -23.94
N PHE A 21 22.90 -27.25 -23.80
CA PHE A 21 24.26 -27.72 -23.69
C PHE A 21 24.60 -28.62 -24.85
N ALA A 22 25.78 -28.38 -25.40
CA ALA A 22 26.36 -29.21 -26.45
C ALA A 22 27.85 -29.34 -26.22
N TYR A 23 28.44 -30.42 -26.71
CA TYR A 23 29.85 -30.66 -26.57
C TYR A 23 30.46 -31.18 -27.89
N LYS A 24 31.76 -31.03 -28.03
CA LYS A 24 32.58 -31.62 -29.09
C LYS A 24 33.86 -32.17 -28.51
N LEU A 25 34.25 -33.39 -28.89
CA LEU A 25 35.52 -33.97 -28.51
C LEU A 25 36.62 -33.49 -29.47
N VAL A 26 37.69 -32.98 -28.91
CA VAL A 26 38.86 -32.46 -29.63
C VAL A 26 40.08 -33.12 -29.07
N ASP A 27 40.94 -33.72 -29.91
CA ASP A 27 42.11 -34.47 -29.48
C ASP A 27 43.21 -33.56 -28.92
N SER A 28 43.38 -32.36 -29.42
CA SER A 28 44.16 -31.26 -28.83
C SER A 28 43.82 -29.95 -29.55
N ALA A 29 43.56 -28.88 -28.82
CA ALA A 29 43.34 -27.57 -29.41
C ALA A 29 44.20 -26.51 -28.71
N SER A 30 44.84 -25.63 -29.47
CA SER A 30 45.41 -24.39 -28.95
C SER A 30 44.34 -23.36 -28.73
N GLU A 31 44.56 -22.41 -27.80
CA GLU A 31 43.55 -21.39 -27.43
C GLU A 31 42.98 -20.59 -28.64
N GLY A 32 43.79 -20.43 -29.72
CA GLY A 32 43.35 -19.73 -30.92
C GLY A 32 42.46 -20.55 -31.88
N GLU A 33 42.38 -21.87 -31.70
CA GLU A 33 41.53 -22.77 -32.50
C GLU A 33 40.14 -22.96 -31.93
N ILE A 34 39.90 -22.58 -30.67
CA ILE A 34 38.61 -22.74 -29.96
C ILE A 34 37.49 -21.98 -30.68
N GLU A 35 37.75 -20.75 -31.16
CA GLU A 35 36.78 -19.96 -31.90
C GLU A 35 36.40 -20.56 -33.25
N ALA A 36 37.36 -21.21 -33.96
CA ALA A 36 37.08 -21.87 -35.20
C ALA A 36 36.30 -23.18 -34.99
N ILE A 37 36.60 -23.93 -33.93
CA ILE A 37 35.91 -25.15 -33.53
C ILE A 37 34.48 -24.86 -33.12
N ALA A 38 34.21 -23.68 -32.54
CA ALA A 38 32.88 -23.23 -32.10
C ALA A 38 31.88 -23.03 -33.27
N GLN A 39 32.33 -23.04 -34.51
CA GLN A 39 31.47 -22.92 -35.72
C GLN A 39 31.10 -24.25 -36.34
N GLU A 40 31.60 -25.37 -35.83
CA GLU A 40 31.35 -26.69 -36.38
C GLU A 40 30.27 -27.48 -35.61
N ASP A 41 29.92 -28.66 -36.12
CA ASP A 41 28.88 -29.54 -35.59
C ASP A 41 29.17 -29.98 -34.15
N PHE A 42 28.25 -29.67 -33.25
CA PHE A 42 28.25 -30.08 -31.82
C PHE A 42 27.31 -31.25 -31.58
N ILE A 43 27.65 -32.07 -30.63
CA ILE A 43 26.75 -33.09 -30.10
C ILE A 43 25.87 -32.45 -29.03
N PHE A 44 24.57 -32.39 -29.27
CA PHE A 44 23.61 -31.88 -28.32
C PHE A 44 23.53 -32.78 -27.09
N LEU A 45 23.75 -32.23 -25.91
CA LEU A 45 23.72 -32.96 -24.61
C LEU A 45 22.36 -32.91 -23.97
N GLY A 46 21.71 -31.73 -23.95
CA GLY A 46 20.44 -31.56 -23.33
C GLY A 46 20.07 -30.09 -23.05
N ILE A 47 18.94 -29.90 -22.42
CA ILE A 47 18.46 -28.58 -21.95
C ILE A 47 18.35 -28.63 -20.45
N ALA A 48 18.91 -27.63 -19.78
CA ALA A 48 18.60 -27.37 -18.37
C ALA A 48 17.52 -26.30 -18.28
N ALA A 49 16.44 -26.61 -17.59
CA ALA A 49 15.39 -25.66 -17.26
C ALA A 49 15.62 -25.13 -15.83
N ILE A 50 15.72 -23.81 -15.70
CA ILE A 50 15.99 -23.12 -14.45
C ILE A 50 14.72 -22.40 -14.03
N SER A 51 14.16 -22.77 -12.90
CA SER A 51 12.97 -22.14 -12.31
C SER A 51 13.39 -21.34 -11.09
N ASP A 52 12.89 -20.12 -10.99
CA ASP A 52 12.92 -19.32 -9.77
C ASP A 52 11.50 -19.34 -9.17
N PRO A 53 11.24 -20.18 -8.16
CA PRO A 53 9.89 -20.36 -7.65
C PRO A 53 9.42 -19.13 -6.89
N VAL A 54 8.11 -18.84 -7.03
CA VAL A 54 7.46 -17.79 -6.22
C VAL A 54 7.58 -18.16 -4.74
N ARG A 55 7.92 -17.20 -3.90
CA ARG A 55 7.98 -17.40 -2.44
C ARG A 55 6.61 -17.85 -1.91
N PRO A 56 6.55 -18.86 -1.02
CA PRO A 56 5.28 -19.48 -0.59
C PRO A 56 4.30 -18.53 0.10
N ASP A 57 4.79 -17.46 0.72
CA ASP A 57 3.99 -16.47 1.45
C ASP A 57 3.34 -15.41 0.53
N VAL A 58 3.86 -15.20 -0.68
CA VAL A 58 3.42 -14.13 -1.60
C VAL A 58 1.97 -14.31 -2.07
N PRO A 59 1.49 -15.48 -2.50
CA PRO A 59 0.10 -15.62 -2.96
C PRO A 59 -0.92 -15.25 -1.88
N ALA A 60 -0.68 -15.66 -0.64
CA ALA A 60 -1.56 -15.32 0.49
C ALA A 60 -1.54 -13.83 0.82
N ALA A 61 -0.38 -13.18 0.73
CA ALA A 61 -0.24 -11.75 0.96
C ALA A 61 -0.89 -10.91 -0.15
N VAL A 62 -0.73 -11.31 -1.42
CA VAL A 62 -1.42 -10.69 -2.56
C VAL A 62 -2.94 -10.81 -2.41
N ALA A 63 -3.43 -11.99 -2.04
CA ALA A 63 -4.87 -12.20 -1.80
C ALA A 63 -5.41 -11.27 -0.69
N LYS A 64 -4.66 -11.06 0.40
CA LYS A 64 -5.01 -10.07 1.44
C LYS A 64 -5.12 -8.66 0.88
N CYS A 65 -4.18 -8.24 0.03
CA CYS A 65 -4.21 -6.92 -0.60
C CYS A 65 -5.40 -6.76 -1.54
N LEU A 66 -5.66 -7.75 -2.40
CA LEU A 66 -6.82 -7.75 -3.31
C LEU A 66 -8.16 -7.71 -2.54
N ASN A 67 -8.29 -8.49 -1.47
CA ASN A 67 -9.48 -8.47 -0.60
C ASN A 67 -9.65 -7.11 0.10
N ALA A 68 -8.55 -6.43 0.38
CA ALA A 68 -8.56 -5.07 0.92
C ALA A 68 -8.87 -3.99 -0.14
N GLY A 69 -9.21 -4.39 -1.38
CA GLY A 69 -9.49 -3.49 -2.49
C GLY A 69 -8.26 -2.78 -3.05
N ILE A 70 -7.06 -3.31 -2.79
CA ILE A 70 -5.80 -2.79 -3.35
C ILE A 70 -5.53 -3.51 -4.66
N ASP A 71 -5.41 -2.76 -5.74
CA ASP A 71 -5.07 -3.29 -7.05
C ASP A 71 -3.56 -3.57 -7.12
N VAL A 72 -3.19 -4.84 -7.29
CA VAL A 72 -1.78 -5.25 -7.34
C VAL A 72 -1.38 -5.46 -8.80
N LYS A 73 -0.30 -4.79 -9.22
CA LYS A 73 0.22 -4.84 -10.58
C LYS A 73 1.65 -5.39 -10.59
N ILE A 74 1.96 -6.19 -11.61
CA ILE A 74 3.32 -6.70 -11.84
C ILE A 74 3.99 -5.82 -12.89
N VAL A 75 5.18 -5.32 -12.58
CA VAL A 75 6.02 -4.56 -13.51
C VAL A 75 7.42 -5.17 -13.52
N THR A 76 7.77 -5.86 -14.59
CA THR A 76 9.00 -6.65 -14.68
C THR A 76 9.74 -6.47 -15.99
N GLY A 77 11.06 -6.71 -15.99
CA GLY A 77 11.86 -6.85 -17.19
C GLY A 77 11.70 -8.18 -17.92
N ASP A 78 10.99 -9.15 -17.32
CA ASP A 78 10.79 -10.49 -17.86
C ASP A 78 9.91 -10.51 -19.12
N THR A 79 9.86 -11.70 -19.76
CA THR A 79 9.00 -11.93 -20.94
C THR A 79 7.52 -11.98 -20.57
N PRO A 80 6.60 -11.71 -21.53
CA PRO A 80 5.16 -11.80 -21.28
C PRO A 80 4.71 -13.18 -20.77
N ALA A 81 5.30 -14.27 -21.28
CA ALA A 81 4.98 -15.62 -20.85
C ALA A 81 5.35 -15.86 -19.38
N THR A 82 6.57 -15.47 -18.99
CA THR A 82 7.07 -15.57 -17.62
C THR A 82 6.22 -14.72 -16.66
N ALA A 83 5.97 -13.45 -17.00
CA ALA A 83 5.21 -12.53 -16.17
C ALA A 83 3.76 -12.99 -15.98
N ARG A 84 3.15 -13.56 -17.00
CA ARG A 84 1.79 -14.12 -16.94
C ARG A 84 1.73 -15.34 -16.04
N GLU A 85 2.70 -16.26 -16.15
CA GLU A 85 2.76 -17.44 -15.31
C GLU A 85 2.99 -17.10 -13.84
N ILE A 86 3.90 -16.18 -13.53
CA ILE A 86 4.07 -15.64 -12.18
C ILE A 86 2.74 -15.00 -11.68
N GLY A 87 2.11 -14.18 -12.53
CA GLY A 87 0.83 -13.55 -12.21
C GLY A 87 -0.26 -14.56 -11.89
N ARG A 88 -0.29 -15.72 -12.59
CA ARG A 88 -1.20 -16.83 -12.34
C ARG A 88 -0.92 -17.49 -10.99
N GLN A 89 0.35 -17.77 -10.68
CA GLN A 89 0.75 -18.42 -9.43
C GLN A 89 0.43 -17.56 -8.19
N ILE A 90 0.54 -16.23 -8.29
CA ILE A 90 0.23 -15.32 -7.18
C ILE A 90 -1.22 -14.81 -7.18
N GLY A 91 -2.05 -15.24 -8.13
CA GLY A 91 -3.47 -14.95 -8.17
C GLY A 91 -3.88 -13.60 -8.74
N ILE A 92 -2.94 -12.86 -9.39
CA ILE A 92 -3.22 -11.60 -10.08
C ILE A 92 -3.82 -11.86 -11.47
N TRP A 93 -3.25 -12.83 -12.21
CA TRP A 93 -3.71 -13.20 -13.54
C TRP A 93 -4.68 -14.38 -13.47
N LYS A 94 -5.86 -14.22 -14.07
CA LYS A 94 -6.92 -15.22 -14.10
C LYS A 94 -7.18 -15.69 -15.54
N SER A 95 -7.85 -16.82 -15.70
CA SER A 95 -8.20 -17.38 -17.01
C SER A 95 -9.18 -16.51 -17.81
N GLU A 96 -9.94 -15.66 -17.15
CA GLU A 96 -10.89 -14.70 -17.74
C GLU A 96 -10.24 -13.39 -18.21
N ASP A 97 -8.96 -13.18 -17.87
CA ASP A 97 -8.25 -11.95 -18.20
C ASP A 97 -7.90 -11.88 -19.68
N SER A 98 -7.97 -10.71 -20.26
CA SER A 98 -7.73 -10.44 -21.68
C SER A 98 -6.32 -9.85 -21.93
N GLU A 99 -5.89 -9.89 -23.19
CA GLU A 99 -4.61 -9.30 -23.62
C GLU A 99 -4.57 -7.76 -23.38
N GLU A 100 -5.70 -7.12 -23.10
CA GLU A 100 -5.72 -5.71 -22.73
C GLU A 100 -5.10 -5.43 -21.37
N GLN A 101 -5.02 -6.44 -20.49
CA GLN A 101 -4.51 -6.32 -19.13
C GLN A 101 -3.02 -6.61 -19.00
N ILE A 102 -2.36 -6.94 -20.13
CA ILE A 102 -0.91 -7.10 -20.22
C ILE A 102 -0.36 -6.21 -21.34
N ILE A 103 0.81 -5.61 -21.13
CA ILE A 103 1.48 -4.78 -22.13
C ILE A 103 2.99 -4.91 -22.01
N THR A 104 3.71 -4.74 -23.13
CA THR A 104 5.16 -4.61 -23.11
C THR A 104 5.57 -3.15 -22.90
N GLY A 105 6.76 -2.89 -22.31
CA GLY A 105 7.27 -1.53 -22.17
C GLY A 105 7.37 -0.79 -23.51
N VAL A 106 7.79 -1.49 -24.58
CA VAL A 106 7.89 -0.91 -25.93
C VAL A 106 6.52 -0.47 -26.48
N ASP A 107 5.47 -1.26 -26.26
CA ASP A 107 4.14 -0.92 -26.75
C ASP A 107 3.50 0.17 -25.85
N PHE A 108 3.81 0.15 -24.56
CA PHE A 108 3.37 1.19 -23.64
C PHE A 108 3.98 2.56 -23.97
N GLU A 109 5.24 2.61 -24.37
CA GLU A 109 5.92 3.85 -24.78
C GLU A 109 5.26 4.50 -26.00
N LYS A 110 4.74 3.69 -26.95
CA LYS A 110 4.09 4.18 -28.18
C LYS A 110 2.69 4.74 -27.94
N LEU A 111 2.06 4.43 -26.80
CA LEU A 111 0.72 4.92 -26.50
C LEU A 111 0.73 6.41 -26.22
N PRO A 112 -0.20 7.19 -26.81
CA PRO A 112 -0.50 8.56 -26.38
C PRO A 112 -0.91 8.59 -24.91
N ASP A 113 -0.63 9.68 -24.20
CA ASP A 113 -0.90 9.76 -22.75
C ASP A 113 -2.37 9.56 -22.39
N GLU A 114 -3.31 10.02 -23.22
CA GLU A 114 -4.74 9.80 -23.00
C GLU A 114 -5.16 8.32 -23.05
N GLU A 115 -4.60 7.57 -23.99
CA GLU A 115 -4.84 6.12 -24.12
C GLU A 115 -4.13 5.35 -23.01
N ALA A 116 -2.88 5.73 -22.73
CA ALA A 116 -2.09 5.15 -21.66
C ALA A 116 -2.80 5.33 -20.30
N ALA A 117 -3.34 6.52 -20.00
CA ALA A 117 -4.07 6.79 -18.76
C ALA A 117 -5.33 5.91 -18.58
N LYS A 118 -6.03 5.62 -19.66
CA LYS A 118 -7.17 4.69 -19.62
C LYS A 118 -6.71 3.24 -19.45
N ARG A 119 -5.60 2.87 -20.09
CA ARG A 119 -5.07 1.52 -20.08
C ARG A 119 -4.47 1.14 -18.72
N VAL A 120 -3.75 2.04 -18.05
CA VAL A 120 -3.09 1.77 -16.76
C VAL A 120 -4.06 1.38 -15.65
N LEU A 121 -5.30 1.85 -15.71
CA LEU A 121 -6.33 1.49 -14.73
C LEU A 121 -6.73 0.01 -14.81
N LYS A 122 -6.74 -0.57 -16.01
CA LYS A 122 -7.09 -1.98 -16.25
C LYS A 122 -5.86 -2.90 -16.26
N LEU A 123 -4.67 -2.32 -16.39
CA LEU A 123 -3.42 -3.06 -16.53
C LEU A 123 -3.13 -3.87 -15.28
N LYS A 124 -2.79 -5.14 -15.45
CA LYS A 124 -2.32 -6.04 -14.39
C LYS A 124 -0.82 -6.33 -14.49
N ILE A 125 -0.31 -6.46 -15.73
CA ILE A 125 1.07 -6.87 -15.99
C ILE A 125 1.71 -5.94 -17.02
N MET A 126 2.86 -5.37 -16.68
CA MET A 126 3.77 -4.74 -17.62
C MET A 126 5.07 -5.55 -17.67
N CYS A 127 5.38 -6.10 -18.85
CA CYS A 127 6.55 -6.92 -19.06
C CYS A 127 7.58 -6.20 -19.95
N ARG A 128 8.85 -6.62 -19.88
CA ARG A 128 9.99 -5.95 -20.54
C ARG A 128 10.00 -4.44 -20.30
N ALA A 129 9.63 -4.04 -19.08
CA ALA A 129 9.55 -2.65 -18.66
C ALA A 129 10.96 -2.10 -18.40
N ARG A 130 11.22 -0.91 -18.95
CA ARG A 130 12.42 -0.11 -18.62
C ARG A 130 12.13 0.78 -17.40
N PRO A 131 13.14 1.33 -16.76
CA PRO A 131 12.95 2.26 -15.62
C PRO A 131 12.02 3.43 -15.95
N THR A 132 12.12 4.00 -17.14
CA THR A 132 11.25 5.09 -17.64
C THR A 132 9.80 4.67 -17.79
N ASP A 133 9.54 3.43 -18.21
CA ASP A 133 8.18 2.89 -18.36
C ASP A 133 7.52 2.70 -16.99
N LYS A 134 8.30 2.25 -15.99
CA LYS A 134 7.86 2.12 -14.59
C LYS A 134 7.47 3.47 -14.00
N GLN A 135 8.30 4.48 -14.19
CA GLN A 135 8.03 5.84 -13.74
C GLN A 135 6.77 6.41 -14.40
N ARG A 136 6.65 6.33 -15.73
CA ARG A 136 5.47 6.81 -16.48
C ARG A 136 4.19 6.13 -16.01
N LEU A 137 4.23 4.83 -15.73
CA LEU A 137 3.08 4.10 -15.18
C LEU A 137 2.62 4.69 -13.84
N VAL A 138 3.56 4.95 -12.93
CA VAL A 138 3.28 5.56 -11.62
C VAL A 138 2.67 6.94 -11.80
N GLU A 139 3.25 7.78 -12.63
CA GLU A 139 2.76 9.13 -12.90
C GLU A 139 1.32 9.15 -13.44
N LEU A 140 1.01 8.28 -14.42
CA LEU A 140 -0.32 8.17 -15.00
C LEU A 140 -1.37 7.63 -13.99
N LEU A 141 -0.97 6.69 -13.14
CA LEU A 141 -1.85 6.20 -12.05
C LEU A 141 -2.14 7.32 -11.04
N LYS A 142 -1.15 8.10 -10.64
CA LYS A 142 -1.33 9.27 -9.74
C LYS A 142 -2.21 10.34 -10.38
N GLN A 143 -2.01 10.66 -11.65
CA GLN A 143 -2.84 11.60 -12.40
C GLN A 143 -4.31 11.15 -12.48
N SER A 144 -4.57 9.83 -12.47
CA SER A 144 -5.92 9.28 -12.38
C SER A 144 -6.53 9.35 -10.97
N GLY A 145 -5.82 9.90 -9.98
CA GLY A 145 -6.27 10.03 -8.59
C GLY A 145 -6.03 8.78 -7.72
N ALA A 146 -5.28 7.80 -8.21
CA ALA A 146 -4.88 6.65 -7.42
C ALA A 146 -3.74 7.03 -6.45
N VAL A 147 -3.73 6.40 -5.27
CA VAL A 147 -2.59 6.40 -4.35
C VAL A 147 -1.74 5.19 -4.68
N VAL A 148 -0.49 5.42 -5.07
CA VAL A 148 0.39 4.41 -5.64
C VAL A 148 1.53 4.08 -4.68
N ALA A 149 1.64 2.81 -4.32
CA ALA A 149 2.83 2.27 -3.67
C ALA A 149 3.64 1.45 -4.68
N VAL A 150 4.96 1.58 -4.65
CA VAL A 150 5.89 0.84 -5.52
C VAL A 150 6.84 0.05 -4.65
N THR A 151 7.08 -1.20 -5.01
CA THR A 151 8.14 -2.02 -4.40
C THR A 151 9.26 -2.25 -5.41
N GLY A 152 10.50 -2.17 -4.95
CA GLY A 152 11.67 -2.43 -5.79
C GLY A 152 12.92 -2.71 -4.96
N ASP A 153 13.87 -3.39 -5.56
CA ASP A 153 15.15 -3.77 -4.95
C ASP A 153 16.37 -3.28 -5.74
N GLY A 154 16.15 -2.90 -6.99
CA GLY A 154 17.20 -2.53 -7.92
C GLY A 154 17.35 -1.03 -8.16
N THR A 155 18.50 -0.63 -8.68
CA THR A 155 18.75 0.73 -9.15
C THR A 155 17.78 1.18 -10.23
N ASN A 156 17.28 0.21 -11.03
CA ASN A 156 16.29 0.46 -12.08
C ASN A 156 14.90 0.84 -11.55
N ASP A 157 14.62 0.58 -10.28
CA ASP A 157 13.35 0.88 -9.64
C ASP A 157 13.34 2.26 -8.97
N ALA A 158 14.52 2.83 -8.72
CA ALA A 158 14.67 4.10 -8.00
C ALA A 158 13.81 5.26 -8.56
N PRO A 159 13.70 5.49 -9.88
CA PRO A 159 12.82 6.53 -10.41
C PRO A 159 11.34 6.30 -10.06
N ALA A 160 10.86 5.06 -10.14
CA ALA A 160 9.48 4.71 -9.81
C ALA A 160 9.22 4.78 -8.30
N LEU A 161 10.18 4.36 -7.46
CA LEU A 161 10.12 4.46 -5.99
C LEU A 161 9.99 5.91 -5.55
N ASN A 162 10.80 6.81 -6.11
CA ASN A 162 10.78 8.23 -5.76
C ASN A 162 9.49 8.96 -6.21
N HIS A 163 8.91 8.55 -7.35
CA HIS A 163 7.69 9.17 -7.88
C HIS A 163 6.41 8.61 -7.26
N ALA A 164 6.45 7.46 -6.59
CA ALA A 164 5.32 6.87 -5.89
C ALA A 164 4.83 7.76 -4.73
N ASP A 165 3.62 7.51 -4.24
CA ASP A 165 3.16 8.12 -2.98
C ASP A 165 3.78 7.40 -1.78
N VAL A 166 4.16 6.13 -1.95
CA VAL A 166 4.94 5.34 -0.98
C VAL A 166 5.91 4.44 -1.72
N GLY A 167 7.19 4.74 -1.64
CA GLY A 167 8.28 3.89 -2.12
C GLY A 167 8.68 2.86 -1.06
N LEU A 168 8.74 1.58 -1.45
CA LEU A 168 9.09 0.47 -0.56
C LEU A 168 10.31 -0.26 -1.13
N SER A 169 11.45 -0.23 -0.45
CA SER A 169 12.62 -1.01 -0.85
C SER A 169 12.74 -2.30 -0.04
N MET A 170 13.38 -3.31 -0.64
CA MET A 170 13.73 -4.53 0.07
C MET A 170 15.00 -4.32 0.91
N GLY A 171 15.10 -5.00 2.04
CA GLY A 171 16.26 -4.95 2.93
C GLY A 171 17.55 -5.43 2.25
N SER A 172 17.44 -6.42 1.36
CA SER A 172 18.51 -6.90 0.48
C SER A 172 18.76 -6.02 -0.74
N GLY A 173 17.90 -5.01 -0.99
CA GLY A 173 17.99 -4.13 -2.14
C GLY A 173 19.23 -3.23 -2.13
N THR A 174 19.49 -2.61 -3.29
CA THR A 174 20.62 -1.69 -3.49
C THR A 174 20.49 -0.44 -2.60
N SER A 175 21.61 0.22 -2.29
CA SER A 175 21.60 1.51 -1.57
C SER A 175 20.76 2.58 -2.30
N VAL A 176 20.84 2.60 -3.63
CA VAL A 176 20.08 3.54 -4.46
C VAL A 176 18.58 3.33 -4.33
N ALA A 177 18.10 2.07 -4.32
CA ALA A 177 16.68 1.77 -4.09
C ALA A 177 16.23 2.19 -2.68
N LYS A 178 17.08 1.94 -1.66
CA LYS A 178 16.79 2.34 -0.27
C LYS A 178 16.73 3.86 -0.09
N GLU A 179 17.63 4.61 -0.72
CA GLU A 179 17.64 6.07 -0.67
C GLU A 179 16.44 6.69 -1.42
N ALA A 180 15.95 6.01 -2.47
CA ALA A 180 14.79 6.45 -3.25
C ALA A 180 13.44 6.05 -2.63
N SER A 181 13.44 5.26 -1.54
CA SER A 181 12.23 4.73 -0.90
C SER A 181 11.92 5.43 0.42
N ASP A 182 10.64 5.45 0.80
CA ASP A 182 10.16 5.96 2.09
C ASP A 182 10.27 4.92 3.21
N ILE A 183 10.17 3.64 2.85
CA ILE A 183 10.17 2.52 3.80
C ILE A 183 11.07 1.40 3.28
N THR A 184 11.88 0.80 4.16
CA THR A 184 12.69 -0.38 3.86
C THR A 184 12.12 -1.60 4.59
N LEU A 185 11.80 -2.66 3.85
CA LEU A 185 11.31 -3.93 4.37
C LEU A 185 12.49 -4.82 4.75
N LEU A 186 12.81 -4.91 6.03
CA LEU A 186 14.00 -5.61 6.53
C LEU A 186 13.95 -7.13 6.33
N ASP A 187 12.77 -7.71 6.24
CA ASP A 187 12.52 -9.14 6.07
C ASP A 187 12.31 -9.57 4.61
N ASP A 188 12.37 -8.62 3.68
CA ASP A 188 12.12 -8.84 2.25
C ASP A 188 10.77 -9.54 1.94
N SER A 189 9.80 -9.44 2.85
CA SER A 189 8.53 -10.14 2.74
C SER A 189 7.41 -9.24 2.22
N PHE A 190 6.71 -9.70 1.17
CA PHE A 190 5.51 -9.03 0.68
C PHE A 190 4.37 -9.04 1.72
N ASN A 191 4.36 -10.02 2.65
CA ASN A 191 3.38 -10.05 3.73
C ASN A 191 3.53 -8.87 4.70
N SER A 192 4.73 -8.32 4.85
CA SER A 192 4.98 -7.13 5.66
C SER A 192 4.34 -5.89 5.07
N ILE A 193 4.18 -5.81 3.73
CA ILE A 193 3.41 -4.76 3.07
C ILE A 193 1.93 -4.85 3.46
N ALA A 194 1.33 -6.04 3.36
CA ALA A 194 -0.07 -6.24 3.77
C ALA A 194 -0.28 -5.90 5.25
N THR A 195 0.69 -6.22 6.09
CA THR A 195 0.69 -5.87 7.51
C THR A 195 0.80 -4.36 7.72
N ALA A 196 1.68 -3.68 7.00
CA ALA A 196 1.82 -2.21 7.07
C ALA A 196 0.52 -1.50 6.65
N VAL A 197 -0.15 -1.98 5.60
CA VAL A 197 -1.47 -1.46 5.21
C VAL A 197 -2.51 -1.65 6.33
N MET A 198 -2.55 -2.81 6.97
CA MET A 198 -3.45 -3.07 8.10
C MET A 198 -3.18 -2.11 9.27
N TRP A 199 -1.92 -1.89 9.63
CA TRP A 199 -1.54 -0.92 10.65
C TRP A 199 -1.93 0.50 10.28
N GLY A 200 -1.62 0.94 9.06
CA GLY A 200 -1.96 2.28 8.57
C GLY A 200 -3.46 2.56 8.60
N ARG A 201 -4.28 1.60 8.15
CA ARG A 201 -5.74 1.71 8.21
C ARG A 201 -6.25 1.73 9.65
N SER A 202 -5.69 0.90 10.53
CA SER A 202 -6.06 0.88 11.96
C SER A 202 -5.70 2.18 12.65
N LEU A 203 -4.51 2.71 12.38
CA LEU A 203 -4.07 4.01 12.90
C LEU A 203 -5.01 5.14 12.44
N TYR A 204 -5.39 5.12 11.15
CA TYR A 204 -6.35 6.09 10.64
C TYR A 204 -7.70 6.06 11.38
N HIS A 205 -8.24 4.87 11.65
CA HIS A 205 -9.47 4.73 12.45
C HIS A 205 -9.29 5.25 13.88
N ASN A 206 -8.13 5.03 14.49
CA ASN A 206 -7.83 5.55 15.82
C ASN A 206 -7.76 7.08 15.83
N ILE A 207 -7.15 7.68 14.80
CA ILE A 207 -7.15 9.14 14.61
C ILE A 207 -8.58 9.67 14.46
N GLN A 208 -9.43 9.03 13.67
CA GLN A 208 -10.83 9.42 13.52
C GLN A 208 -11.59 9.37 14.85
N ARG A 209 -11.39 8.32 15.65
CA ARG A 209 -12.01 8.18 16.99
C ARG A 209 -11.54 9.28 17.93
N PHE A 210 -10.24 9.58 17.90
CA PHE A 210 -9.67 10.67 18.70
C PHE A 210 -10.29 12.02 18.32
N ILE A 211 -10.34 12.34 17.02
CA ILE A 211 -10.94 13.59 16.52
C ILE A 211 -12.42 13.69 16.91
N LEU A 212 -13.17 12.59 16.74
CA LEU A 212 -14.59 12.56 17.11
C LEU A 212 -14.80 12.86 18.60
N PHE A 213 -14.02 12.21 19.45
CA PHE A 213 -14.05 12.41 20.89
C PHE A 213 -13.70 13.85 21.26
N GLN A 214 -12.56 14.35 20.76
CA GLN A 214 -12.04 15.67 21.04
C GLN A 214 -12.99 16.79 20.60
N LEU A 215 -13.50 16.73 19.37
CA LEU A 215 -14.43 17.73 18.86
C LEU A 215 -15.77 17.72 19.61
N THR A 216 -16.23 16.55 20.06
CA THR A 216 -17.46 16.44 20.84
C THR A 216 -17.32 17.13 22.21
N ILE A 217 -16.20 16.90 22.90
CA ILE A 217 -15.93 17.53 24.20
C ILE A 217 -15.76 19.04 24.04
N ASN A 218 -14.97 19.47 23.07
CA ASN A 218 -14.73 20.90 22.86
C ASN A 218 -16.01 21.65 22.45
N LEU A 219 -16.87 21.03 21.63
CA LEU A 219 -18.17 21.60 21.28
C LEU A 219 -19.06 21.74 22.52
N SER A 220 -19.13 20.70 23.33
CA SER A 220 -19.94 20.75 24.60
C SER A 220 -19.43 21.81 25.54
N ALA A 221 -18.12 21.89 25.78
CA ALA A 221 -17.52 22.90 26.66
C ALA A 221 -17.77 24.32 26.13
N LEU A 222 -17.61 24.55 24.83
CA LEU A 222 -17.89 25.86 24.21
C LEU A 222 -19.36 26.25 24.37
N LEU A 223 -20.29 25.33 24.13
CA LEU A 223 -21.74 25.60 24.26
C LEU A 223 -22.16 25.86 25.70
N ILE A 224 -21.59 25.13 26.66
CA ILE A 224 -21.89 25.35 28.09
C ILE A 224 -21.46 26.76 28.55
N VAL A 225 -20.24 27.18 28.15
CA VAL A 225 -19.74 28.52 28.47
C VAL A 225 -20.58 29.59 27.77
N LEU A 226 -20.91 29.41 26.50
CA LEU A 226 -21.69 30.37 25.72
C LEU A 226 -23.10 30.53 26.28
N ILE A 227 -23.81 29.41 26.50
CA ILE A 227 -25.20 29.43 26.98
C ILE A 227 -25.25 29.88 28.43
N GLY A 228 -24.34 29.40 29.29
CA GLY A 228 -24.25 29.84 30.68
C GLY A 228 -24.03 31.35 30.81
N SER A 229 -23.16 31.94 30.00
CA SER A 229 -22.93 33.37 29.95
C SER A 229 -24.17 34.15 29.48
N MET A 230 -24.93 33.63 28.49
CA MET A 230 -26.18 34.29 28.02
C MET A 230 -27.26 34.31 29.08
N PHE A 231 -27.32 33.35 30.02
CA PHE A 231 -28.25 33.32 31.14
C PHE A 231 -27.76 34.13 32.37
N GLY A 232 -26.68 34.92 32.22
CA GLY A 232 -26.19 35.82 33.27
C GLY A 232 -25.56 35.07 34.46
N ARG A 233 -25.19 33.80 34.32
CA ARG A 233 -24.49 33.03 35.33
C ARG A 233 -23.00 33.30 35.30
N GLU A 234 -22.33 33.14 36.43
CA GLU A 234 -20.87 33.11 36.52
C GLU A 234 -20.36 32.00 35.56
N LEU A 235 -19.18 32.23 34.95
CA LEU A 235 -18.60 31.31 33.99
C LEU A 235 -18.46 29.90 34.61
N PRO A 236 -19.18 28.90 34.10
CA PRO A 236 -19.20 27.55 34.71
C PRO A 236 -17.84 26.84 34.60
N LEU A 237 -16.99 27.29 33.66
CA LEU A 237 -15.63 26.84 33.48
C LEU A 237 -14.72 28.04 33.21
N THR A 238 -13.66 28.17 33.99
CA THR A 238 -12.62 29.15 33.73
C THR A 238 -11.74 28.70 32.58
N VAL A 239 -11.07 29.63 31.91
CA VAL A 239 -10.13 29.33 30.81
C VAL A 239 -9.03 28.38 31.27
N THR A 240 -8.53 28.54 32.48
CA THR A 240 -7.49 27.67 33.05
C THR A 240 -8.00 26.26 33.24
N GLN A 241 -9.23 26.07 33.74
CA GLN A 241 -9.86 24.75 33.88
C GLN A 241 -10.06 24.07 32.52
N MET A 242 -10.51 24.79 31.49
CA MET A 242 -10.65 24.24 30.13
C MET A 242 -9.30 23.77 29.56
N LEU A 243 -8.25 24.55 29.80
CA LEU A 243 -6.90 24.17 29.35
C LEU A 243 -6.40 22.90 30.04
N TRP A 244 -6.60 22.82 31.38
CA TRP A 244 -6.23 21.64 32.17
C TRP A 244 -6.99 20.38 31.74
N VAL A 245 -8.31 20.49 31.63
CA VAL A 245 -9.16 19.38 31.19
C VAL A 245 -8.74 18.88 29.79
N ASN A 246 -8.54 19.80 28.83
CA ASN A 246 -8.07 19.43 27.50
C ASN A 246 -6.71 18.74 27.55
N MET A 247 -5.74 19.30 28.27
CA MET A 247 -4.39 18.73 28.36
C MET A 247 -4.41 17.30 28.95
N ILE A 248 -5.18 17.07 30.02
CA ILE A 248 -5.30 15.76 30.68
C ILE A 248 -6.01 14.77 29.72
N ILE A 249 -7.16 15.17 29.18
CA ILE A 249 -7.97 14.31 28.31
C ILE A 249 -7.20 13.97 27.04
N ASP A 250 -6.56 14.94 26.39
CA ASP A 250 -5.81 14.71 25.17
C ASP A 250 -4.66 13.72 25.39
N THR A 251 -3.91 13.89 26.48
CA THR A 251 -2.78 13.02 26.81
C THR A 251 -3.25 11.56 27.05
N PHE A 252 -4.26 11.36 27.91
CA PHE A 252 -4.72 10.01 28.22
C PHE A 252 -5.51 9.37 27.09
N ALA A 253 -6.34 10.12 26.37
CA ALA A 253 -7.07 9.60 25.21
C ALA A 253 -6.13 9.23 24.07
N ALA A 254 -5.13 10.08 23.77
CA ALA A 254 -4.13 9.79 22.77
C ALA A 254 -3.32 8.54 23.13
N ALA A 255 -2.87 8.41 24.39
CA ALA A 255 -2.12 7.24 24.86
C ALA A 255 -2.97 5.96 24.78
N ALA A 256 -4.24 6.01 25.21
CA ALA A 256 -5.14 4.87 25.15
C ALA A 256 -5.42 4.42 23.72
N LEU A 257 -5.66 5.36 22.78
CA LEU A 257 -5.92 5.04 21.38
C LEU A 257 -4.65 4.59 20.63
N ALA A 258 -3.48 5.12 20.98
CA ALA A 258 -2.20 4.69 20.43
C ALA A 258 -1.82 3.26 20.85
N SER A 259 -2.26 2.80 22.02
CA SER A 259 -2.00 1.45 22.51
C SER A 259 -2.90 0.37 21.90
N LEU A 260 -3.89 0.73 21.10
CA LEU A 260 -4.81 -0.25 20.52
C LEU A 260 -4.10 -1.09 19.45
N PRO A 261 -4.21 -2.43 19.50
CA PRO A 261 -3.65 -3.30 18.49
C PRO A 261 -4.36 -3.08 17.14
N PRO A 262 -3.70 -3.41 16.01
CA PRO A 262 -4.31 -3.28 14.70
C PRO A 262 -5.52 -4.21 14.58
N ASN A 263 -6.56 -3.71 13.92
CA ASN A 263 -7.79 -4.47 13.72
C ASN A 263 -7.76 -5.17 12.35
N PRO A 264 -7.71 -6.52 12.28
CA PRO A 264 -7.71 -7.24 11.01
C PRO A 264 -8.93 -6.96 10.11
N LYS A 265 -10.05 -6.54 10.70
CA LYS A 265 -11.29 -6.24 9.95
C LYS A 265 -11.13 -5.06 8.98
N VAL A 266 -10.16 -4.16 9.21
CA VAL A 266 -9.89 -3.04 8.30
C VAL A 266 -9.42 -3.51 6.90
N MET A 267 -8.92 -4.73 6.79
CA MET A 267 -8.53 -5.33 5.51
C MET A 267 -9.72 -5.81 4.66
N ASN A 268 -10.93 -5.77 5.19
CA ASN A 268 -12.17 -6.04 4.43
C ASN A 268 -12.84 -4.73 3.97
N GLU A 269 -12.27 -3.59 4.27
CA GLU A 269 -12.78 -2.29 3.88
C GLU A 269 -12.17 -1.86 2.54
N MET A 270 -12.97 -1.19 1.71
CA MET A 270 -12.47 -0.62 0.46
C MET A 270 -11.54 0.57 0.72
N PRO A 271 -10.56 0.82 -0.15
CA PRO A 271 -9.68 1.98 -0.05
C PRO A 271 -10.48 3.28 -0.05
N ARG A 272 -10.02 4.25 0.72
CA ARG A 272 -10.58 5.60 0.71
C ARG A 272 -10.07 6.37 -0.50
N LYS A 273 -10.90 7.31 -0.97
CA LYS A 273 -10.48 8.26 -1.99
C LYS A 273 -9.59 9.33 -1.36
N SER A 274 -8.61 9.82 -2.09
CA SER A 274 -7.73 10.91 -1.65
C SER A 274 -8.49 12.21 -1.35
N THR A 275 -9.68 12.37 -1.93
CA THR A 275 -10.57 13.53 -1.74
C THR A 275 -11.48 13.42 -0.50
N ASP A 276 -11.49 12.27 0.19
CA ASP A 276 -12.37 12.07 1.35
C ASP A 276 -11.87 12.86 2.56
N PHE A 277 -12.75 13.64 3.18
CA PHE A 277 -12.44 14.34 4.41
C PHE A 277 -12.27 13.37 5.58
N ILE A 278 -11.39 13.74 6.53
CA ILE A 278 -11.20 12.98 7.78
C ILE A 278 -12.50 12.91 8.57
N ILE A 279 -13.24 14.03 8.63
CA ILE A 279 -14.54 14.10 9.28
C ILE A 279 -15.62 13.76 8.26
N SER A 280 -16.14 12.55 8.32
CA SER A 280 -17.26 12.12 7.48
C SER A 280 -18.56 12.84 7.88
N PRO A 281 -19.56 12.95 6.97
CA PRO A 281 -20.88 13.52 7.33
C PRO A 281 -21.54 12.80 8.51
N LYS A 282 -21.33 11.51 8.64
CA LYS A 282 -21.81 10.73 9.80
C LYS A 282 -21.13 11.19 11.10
N MET A 283 -19.81 11.32 11.10
CA MET A 283 -19.05 11.82 12.26
C MET A 283 -19.51 13.21 12.67
N ARG A 284 -19.71 14.12 11.72
CA ARG A 284 -20.25 15.47 11.98
C ARG A 284 -21.58 15.41 12.72
N ASN A 285 -22.50 14.56 12.26
CA ASN A 285 -23.81 14.42 12.91
C ASN A 285 -23.68 13.83 14.31
N TYR A 286 -22.77 12.89 14.55
CA TYR A 286 -22.48 12.37 15.88
C TYR A 286 -21.90 13.45 16.80
N ILE A 287 -20.91 14.23 16.32
CA ILE A 287 -20.33 15.34 17.11
C ILE A 287 -21.40 16.33 17.53
N LEU A 288 -22.24 16.76 16.59
CA LEU A 288 -23.33 17.70 16.89
C LEU A 288 -24.39 17.10 17.82
N GLY A 289 -24.86 15.88 17.53
CA GLY A 289 -25.91 15.24 18.33
C GLY A 289 -25.47 14.94 19.77
N ILE A 290 -24.31 14.30 19.91
CA ILE A 290 -23.77 13.95 21.25
C ILE A 290 -23.34 15.22 21.99
N GLY A 291 -22.68 16.16 21.30
CA GLY A 291 -22.24 17.42 21.91
C GLY A 291 -23.42 18.25 22.45
N LEU A 292 -24.50 18.37 21.69
CA LEU A 292 -25.71 19.02 22.15
C LEU A 292 -26.38 18.28 23.33
N SER A 293 -26.46 16.94 23.25
CA SER A 293 -27.02 16.11 24.31
C SER A 293 -26.27 16.30 25.65
N PHE A 294 -24.92 16.27 25.59
CA PHE A 294 -24.09 16.54 26.76
C PHE A 294 -24.27 17.95 27.31
N THR A 295 -24.35 18.94 26.42
CA THR A 295 -24.60 20.33 26.81
C THR A 295 -25.92 20.47 27.59
N VAL A 296 -27.01 19.91 27.03
CA VAL A 296 -28.31 19.94 27.68
C VAL A 296 -28.31 19.24 29.05
N LEU A 297 -27.67 18.05 29.10
CA LEU A 297 -27.55 17.28 30.34
C LEU A 297 -26.74 18.04 31.39
N LEU A 298 -25.61 18.63 31.04
CA LEU A 298 -24.77 19.36 32.01
C LEU A 298 -25.43 20.66 32.47
N LEU A 299 -26.09 21.42 31.59
CA LEU A 299 -26.84 22.60 31.97
C LEU A 299 -28.01 22.24 32.86
N GLY A 300 -28.74 21.15 32.61
CA GLY A 300 -29.81 20.66 33.45
C GLY A 300 -29.34 20.25 34.85
N LEU A 301 -28.16 19.59 34.94
CA LEU A 301 -27.53 19.26 36.24
C LEU A 301 -27.10 20.50 36.98
N MET A 302 -26.58 21.51 36.33
CA MET A 302 -26.20 22.79 36.95
C MET A 302 -27.42 23.56 37.48
N GLU A 303 -28.60 23.40 36.86
CA GLU A 303 -29.84 24.00 37.41
C GLU A 303 -30.40 23.23 38.60
N SER A 304 -30.32 21.90 38.54
CA SER A 304 -30.91 21.04 39.58
C SER A 304 -30.10 20.97 40.88
N CYS A 305 -28.78 21.17 40.83
CA CYS A 305 -27.87 21.06 41.98
C CYS A 305 -26.75 22.10 41.91
N PRO A 306 -27.06 23.40 42.06
CA PRO A 306 -26.08 24.48 41.89
C PRO A 306 -24.90 24.40 42.88
N ASP A 307 -25.16 24.06 44.15
CA ASP A 307 -24.11 24.05 45.21
C ASP A 307 -23.21 22.81 45.15
N THR A 308 -23.73 21.67 44.75
CA THR A 308 -23.01 20.40 44.80
C THR A 308 -22.05 20.26 43.62
N ILE A 309 -22.43 20.73 42.45
CA ILE A 309 -21.63 20.60 41.21
C ILE A 309 -20.47 21.60 41.21
N CYS A 310 -20.68 22.83 41.66
CA CYS A 310 -19.59 23.79 41.85
C CYS A 310 -18.54 23.29 42.86
N LEU A 311 -18.96 22.67 43.96
CA LEU A 311 -18.07 22.08 44.95
C LEU A 311 -17.28 20.88 44.41
N TYR A 312 -17.92 19.96 43.65
CA TYR A 312 -17.23 18.82 43.06
C TYR A 312 -16.26 19.23 41.96
N PHE A 313 -16.60 20.18 41.11
CA PHE A 313 -15.67 20.69 40.09
C PHE A 313 -14.49 21.46 40.69
N SER A 314 -14.70 22.20 41.77
CA SER A 314 -13.63 22.92 42.46
C SER A 314 -12.71 21.99 43.28
N GLN A 315 -13.20 20.81 43.69
CA GLN A 315 -12.42 19.81 44.45
C GLN A 315 -11.72 18.78 43.54
N LEU A 316 -12.20 18.59 42.32
CA LEU A 316 -11.61 17.65 41.33
C LEU A 316 -10.53 18.28 40.46
N LEU A 317 -10.38 19.59 40.48
CA LEU A 317 -9.38 20.39 39.77
C LEU A 317 -8.43 21.08 40.73
#